data_d7862710c9cde791ee42d2cd630d5de8
#
_entry.id   d7862710c9cde791ee42d2cd630d5de8
#
_cell.length_a   1.000
_cell.length_b   1.000
_cell.length_c   1.000
_cell.angle_alpha   90.00
_cell.angle_beta   90.00
_cell.angle_gamma   90.00
#
_symmetry.space_group_name_H-M   'P 1'
#
loop_
_entity.id
_entity.type
_entity.pdbx_description
1 polymer ?
#
loop_
_entity_poly.entity_id
_entity_poly.type
_entity_poly.pdbx_seq_one_letter_code
_entity_poly.pdbx_strand_id
1 'polypeptide(L)'
;MHEPSPNRAVMVVLAYLWPLALVPFLVEKDDPEVQWHAKHGIVLMVAEIVLLVAFGMVTSVISLATFGLGCVLSMLAIFVWIGILGIHVAAIIRGINGGRLIVPGVSDYANRF
;
A
#
# COMPACT_ATOMS: atom_id res chain seq x y z
N MET A 1 8.59 -11.17 -25.12
CA MET A 1 9.12 -10.27 -24.10
C MET A 1 8.60 -8.87 -24.33
N HIS A 2 7.96 -8.28 -23.33
CA HIS A 2 7.42 -6.93 -23.47
C HIS A 2 8.51 -5.89 -23.23
N GLU A 3 8.53 -4.87 -24.08
CA GLU A 3 9.37 -3.72 -23.83
C GLU A 3 8.82 -2.91 -22.65
N PRO A 4 9.70 -2.32 -21.80
CA PRO A 4 9.23 -1.44 -20.76
C PRO A 4 8.43 -0.27 -21.32
N SER A 5 7.33 0.07 -20.67
CA SER A 5 6.58 1.27 -20.99
C SER A 5 7.49 2.49 -20.82
N PRO A 6 7.43 3.49 -21.75
CA PRO A 6 8.19 4.73 -21.59
C PRO A 6 7.90 5.45 -20.27
N ASN A 7 6.72 5.24 -19.73
CA ASN A 7 6.25 5.87 -18.49
C ASN A 7 6.28 4.91 -17.30
N ARG A 8 7.03 3.82 -17.41
CA ARG A 8 7.02 2.78 -16.37
C ARG A 8 7.31 3.34 -14.97
N ALA A 9 8.33 4.18 -14.84
CA ALA A 9 8.69 4.76 -13.54
C ALA A 9 7.54 5.59 -12.96
N VAL A 10 6.92 6.43 -13.79
CA VAL A 10 5.76 7.24 -13.37
C VAL A 10 4.60 6.34 -12.96
N MET A 11 4.31 5.31 -13.75
CA MET A 11 3.22 4.38 -13.47
C MET A 11 3.44 3.58 -12.20
N VAL A 12 4.69 3.20 -11.92
CA VAL A 12 5.03 2.52 -10.66
C VAL A 12 4.82 3.45 -9.47
N VAL A 13 5.22 4.71 -9.58
CA VAL A 13 4.96 5.69 -8.51
C VAL A 13 3.46 5.81 -8.26
N LEU A 14 2.65 5.96 -9.32
CA LEU A 14 1.20 6.05 -9.20
C LEU A 14 0.60 4.78 -8.57
N ALA A 15 1.18 3.61 -8.86
CA ALA A 15 0.69 2.35 -8.32
C ALA A 15 0.69 2.31 -6.79
N TYR A 16 1.56 3.08 -6.14
CA TYR A 16 1.68 3.09 -4.69
C TYR A 16 1.15 4.39 -4.05
N LEU A 17 0.40 5.18 -4.79
CA LEU A 17 -0.25 6.39 -4.28
C LEU A 17 -1.76 6.19 -4.11
N TRP A 18 -2.13 5.12 -3.41
CA TRP A 18 -3.51 4.79 -3.05
C TRP A 18 -4.44 4.76 -4.27
N PRO A 19 -5.51 5.60 -4.36
CA PRO A 19 -6.47 5.46 -5.45
C PRO A 19 -5.84 5.67 -6.84
N LEU A 20 -4.70 6.33 -6.91
CA LEU A 20 -4.00 6.55 -8.17
C LEU A 20 -3.45 5.26 -8.77
N ALA A 21 -3.43 4.16 -8.01
CA ALA A 21 -3.07 2.84 -8.52
C ALA A 21 -3.98 2.38 -9.65
N LEU A 22 -5.22 2.89 -9.69
CA LEU A 22 -6.14 2.58 -10.78
C LEU A 22 -5.66 3.11 -12.12
N VAL A 23 -4.89 4.20 -12.15
CA VAL A 23 -4.39 4.79 -13.40
C VAL A 23 -3.48 3.81 -14.15
N PRO A 24 -2.37 3.32 -13.57
CA PRO A 24 -1.55 2.33 -14.28
C PRO A 24 -2.29 1.02 -14.53
N PHE A 25 -3.18 0.62 -13.62
CA PHE A 25 -3.96 -0.60 -13.80
C PHE A 25 -4.84 -0.56 -15.06
N LEU A 26 -5.44 0.60 -15.34
CA LEU A 26 -6.35 0.76 -16.47
C LEU A 26 -5.65 1.21 -17.74
N VAL A 27 -4.56 1.96 -17.65
CA VAL A 27 -3.89 2.59 -18.79
C VAL A 27 -2.78 1.70 -19.36
N GLU A 28 -1.94 1.13 -18.51
CA GLU A 28 -0.75 0.37 -18.93
C GLU A 28 -1.01 -1.15 -18.87
N LYS A 29 -2.04 -1.59 -19.58
CA LYS A 29 -2.47 -3.00 -19.53
C LYS A 29 -1.46 -3.95 -20.17
N ASP A 30 -0.60 -3.45 -21.04
CA ASP A 30 0.33 -4.28 -21.80
C ASP A 30 1.69 -4.46 -21.13
N ASP A 31 1.96 -3.76 -20.04
CA ASP A 31 3.22 -3.88 -19.31
C ASP A 31 2.99 -4.75 -18.06
N PRO A 32 3.51 -6.01 -18.04
CA PRO A 32 3.26 -6.93 -16.92
C PRO A 32 3.81 -6.42 -15.60
N GLU A 33 4.94 -5.71 -15.60
CA GLU A 33 5.52 -5.16 -14.38
C GLU A 33 4.65 -4.05 -13.80
N VAL A 34 4.16 -3.15 -14.66
CA VAL A 34 3.25 -2.08 -14.23
C VAL A 34 1.97 -2.69 -13.67
N GLN A 35 1.41 -3.71 -14.34
CA GLN A 35 0.22 -4.39 -13.86
C GLN A 35 0.44 -5.05 -12.50
N TRP A 36 1.58 -5.69 -12.30
CA TRP A 36 1.90 -6.30 -11.01
C TRP A 36 1.96 -5.24 -9.90
N HIS A 37 2.67 -4.12 -10.14
CA HIS A 37 2.77 -3.05 -9.15
C HIS A 37 1.42 -2.38 -8.88
N ALA A 38 0.59 -2.20 -9.92
CA ALA A 38 -0.74 -1.63 -9.76
C ALA A 38 -1.62 -2.53 -8.89
N LYS A 39 -1.63 -3.83 -9.17
CA LYS A 39 -2.38 -4.80 -8.37
C LYS A 39 -1.86 -4.87 -6.95
N HIS A 40 -0.54 -4.87 -6.78
CA HIS A 40 0.10 -4.88 -5.48
C HIS A 40 -0.27 -3.63 -4.68
N GLY A 41 -0.26 -2.47 -5.32
CA GLY A 41 -0.66 -1.21 -4.70
C GLY A 41 -2.12 -1.21 -4.27
N ILE A 42 -3.02 -1.76 -5.09
CA ILE A 42 -4.44 -1.86 -4.76
C ILE A 42 -4.64 -2.78 -3.55
N VAL A 43 -4.01 -3.95 -3.55
CA VAL A 43 -4.13 -4.90 -2.43
C VAL A 43 -3.52 -4.30 -1.16
N LEU A 44 -2.39 -3.62 -1.28
CA LEU A 44 -1.75 -2.94 -0.17
C LEU A 44 -2.67 -1.86 0.41
N MET A 45 -3.31 -1.06 -0.44
CA MET A 45 -4.26 -0.04 -0.02
C MET A 45 -5.42 -0.65 0.76
N VAL A 46 -6.01 -1.75 0.26
CA VAL A 46 -7.12 -2.42 0.92
C VAL A 46 -6.67 -2.95 2.28
N ALA A 47 -5.50 -3.59 2.34
CA ALA A 47 -4.95 -4.10 3.60
C ALA A 47 -4.72 -2.98 4.61
N GLU A 48 -4.21 -1.84 4.16
CA GLU A 48 -3.97 -0.68 5.01
C GLU A 48 -5.27 -0.07 5.53
N ILE A 49 -6.29 0.03 4.68
CA ILE A 49 -7.61 0.53 5.10
C ILE A 49 -8.19 -0.38 6.18
N VAL A 50 -8.13 -1.70 5.99
CA VAL A 50 -8.61 -2.66 6.98
C VAL A 50 -7.84 -2.49 8.29
N LEU A 51 -6.51 -2.38 8.22
CA LEU A 51 -5.66 -2.18 9.39
C LEU A 51 -6.03 -0.90 10.15
N LEU A 52 -6.18 0.23 9.42
CA LEU A 52 -6.50 1.51 10.04
C LEU A 52 -7.89 1.53 10.66
N VAL A 53 -8.88 0.92 10.00
CA VAL A 53 -10.23 0.81 10.54
C VAL A 53 -10.21 -0.05 11.81
N ALA A 54 -9.58 -1.21 11.78
CA ALA A 54 -9.50 -2.10 12.94
C ALA A 54 -8.77 -1.42 14.11
N PHE A 55 -7.65 -0.75 13.83
CA PHE A 55 -6.89 -0.03 14.84
C PHE A 55 -7.73 1.11 15.46
N GLY A 56 -8.44 1.87 14.63
CA GLY A 56 -9.31 2.93 15.09
C GLY A 56 -10.45 2.43 15.96
N MET A 57 -11.08 1.31 15.59
CA MET A 57 -12.15 0.70 16.36
C MET A 57 -11.67 0.21 17.72
N VAL A 58 -10.56 -0.51 17.75
CA VAL A 58 -9.97 -1.02 19.00
C VAL A 58 -9.58 0.15 19.91
N THR A 59 -8.91 1.15 19.37
CA THR A 59 -8.48 2.33 20.13
C THR A 59 -9.68 3.08 20.71
N SER A 60 -10.75 3.24 19.92
CA SER A 60 -11.97 3.91 20.38
C SER A 60 -12.65 3.17 21.50
N VAL A 61 -12.77 1.85 21.41
CA VAL A 61 -13.38 1.02 22.45
C VAL A 61 -12.57 1.11 23.74
N ILE A 62 -11.25 1.00 23.65
CA ILE A 62 -10.37 1.09 24.82
C ILE A 62 -10.44 2.48 25.45
N SER A 63 -10.49 3.53 24.63
CA SER A 63 -10.60 4.91 25.13
C SER A 63 -11.88 5.12 25.90
N LEU A 64 -13.01 4.61 25.40
CA LEU A 64 -14.30 4.69 26.09
C LEU A 64 -14.31 3.89 27.38
N ALA A 65 -13.70 2.70 27.38
CA ALA A 65 -13.67 1.82 28.55
C ALA A 65 -12.74 2.32 29.65
N THR A 66 -11.72 3.11 29.32
CA THR A 66 -10.66 3.54 30.26
C THR A 66 -10.67 5.05 30.51
N PHE A 67 -11.73 5.75 30.15
CA PHE A 67 -11.90 7.19 30.34
C PHE A 67 -10.74 8.00 29.74
N GLY A 68 -10.31 7.60 28.56
CA GLY A 68 -9.31 8.36 27.81
C GLY A 68 -7.88 7.82 27.89
N LEU A 69 -7.62 6.79 28.69
CA LEU A 69 -6.29 6.16 28.70
C LEU A 69 -5.94 5.57 27.33
N GLY A 70 -6.95 5.23 26.54
CA GLY A 70 -6.75 4.78 25.17
C GLY A 70 -6.12 5.85 24.27
N CYS A 71 -6.13 7.12 24.66
CA CYS A 71 -5.43 8.17 23.94
C CYS A 71 -3.92 7.91 23.85
N VAL A 72 -3.36 7.23 24.86
CA VAL A 72 -1.95 6.81 24.83
C VAL A 72 -1.72 5.83 23.69
N LEU A 73 -2.70 4.94 23.44
CA LEU A 73 -2.63 4.00 22.32
C LEU A 73 -2.72 4.72 20.98
N SER A 74 -3.44 5.86 20.93
CA SER A 74 -3.53 6.66 19.71
C SER A 74 -2.17 7.21 19.29
N MET A 75 -1.24 7.40 20.22
CA MET A 75 0.11 7.80 19.87
C MET A 75 0.83 6.74 19.04
N LEU A 76 0.44 5.47 19.18
CA LEU A 76 0.97 4.39 18.35
C LEU A 76 0.57 4.55 16.88
N ALA A 77 -0.50 5.31 16.61
CA ALA A 77 -0.91 5.60 15.24
C ALA A 77 0.21 6.29 14.45
N ILE A 78 1.02 7.11 15.10
CA ILE A 78 2.16 7.77 14.47
C ILE A 78 3.12 6.72 13.91
N PHE A 79 3.42 5.68 14.69
CA PHE A 79 4.31 4.60 14.26
C PHE A 79 3.69 3.78 13.13
N VAL A 80 2.38 3.55 13.18
CA VAL A 80 1.67 2.85 12.11
C VAL A 80 1.77 3.65 10.80
N TRP A 81 1.53 4.96 10.85
CA TRP A 81 1.64 5.83 9.68
C TRP A 81 3.06 5.91 9.13
N ILE A 82 4.06 5.98 10.02
CA ILE A 82 5.47 5.95 9.61
C ILE A 82 5.78 4.62 8.90
N GLY A 83 5.29 3.50 9.43
CA GLY A 83 5.48 2.19 8.80
C GLY A 83 4.83 2.11 7.43
N ILE A 84 3.59 2.60 7.31
CA ILE A 84 2.87 2.64 6.03
C ILE A 84 3.64 3.49 5.02
N LEU A 85 4.05 4.69 5.41
CA LEU A 85 4.82 5.57 4.55
C LEU A 85 6.13 4.91 4.11
N GLY A 86 6.81 4.24 5.04
CA GLY A 86 8.06 3.52 4.75
C GLY A 86 7.86 2.42 3.73
N ILE A 87 6.79 1.64 3.85
CA ILE A 87 6.46 0.58 2.90
C ILE A 87 6.19 1.17 1.51
N HIS A 88 5.42 2.24 1.43
CA HIS A 88 5.11 2.89 0.15
C HIS A 88 6.39 3.45 -0.50
N VAL A 89 7.23 4.14 0.26
CA VAL A 89 8.49 4.69 -0.26
C VAL A 89 9.40 3.56 -0.73
N ALA A 90 9.55 2.50 0.06
CA ALA A 90 10.38 1.36 -0.31
C ALA A 90 9.86 0.67 -1.57
N ALA A 91 8.54 0.49 -1.68
CA ALA A 91 7.92 -0.12 -2.85
C ALA A 91 8.15 0.71 -4.12
N ILE A 92 8.03 2.03 -4.00
CA ILE A 92 8.28 2.95 -5.11
C ILE A 92 9.74 2.87 -5.56
N ILE A 93 10.68 2.94 -4.62
CA ILE A 93 12.11 2.91 -4.92
C ILE A 93 12.48 1.59 -5.60
N ARG A 94 12.04 0.48 -5.06
CA ARG A 94 12.33 -0.83 -5.65
C ARG A 94 11.68 -0.97 -7.01
N GLY A 95 10.45 -0.50 -7.16
CA GLY A 95 9.73 -0.58 -8.42
C GLY A 95 10.39 0.25 -9.53
N ILE A 96 10.84 1.46 -9.20
CA ILE A 96 11.54 2.33 -10.15
C ILE A 96 12.85 1.69 -10.61
N ASN A 97 13.53 0.99 -9.71
CA ASN A 97 14.81 0.33 -10.00
C ASN A 97 14.65 -1.05 -10.65
N GLY A 98 13.42 -1.40 -11.07
CA GLY A 98 13.15 -2.66 -11.76
C GLY A 98 12.89 -3.85 -10.87
N GLY A 99 12.88 -3.66 -9.55
CA GLY A 99 12.61 -4.72 -8.57
C GLY A 99 11.18 -4.73 -8.06
N ARG A 100 10.95 -5.57 -7.08
CA ARG A 100 9.66 -5.67 -6.39
C ARG A 100 9.88 -5.76 -4.89
N LEU A 101 9.14 -4.95 -4.13
CA LEU A 101 9.10 -5.11 -2.68
C LEU A 101 8.05 -6.17 -2.36
N ILE A 102 8.47 -7.25 -1.72
CA ILE A 102 7.56 -8.33 -1.35
C ILE A 102 7.07 -8.09 0.08
N VAL A 103 5.76 -7.92 0.21
CA VAL A 103 5.10 -7.79 1.51
C VAL A 103 4.37 -9.10 1.78
N PRO A 104 4.72 -9.84 2.84
CA PRO A 104 4.09 -11.12 3.12
C PRO A 104 2.56 -11.00 3.20
N GLY A 105 1.85 -11.89 2.53
CA GLY A 105 0.40 -11.87 2.46
C GLY A 105 -0.14 -10.94 1.38
N VAL A 106 0.29 -9.69 1.36
CA VAL A 106 -0.17 -8.70 0.38
C VAL A 106 0.28 -9.07 -1.03
N SER A 107 1.56 -9.38 -1.19
CA SER A 107 2.10 -9.77 -2.50
C SER A 107 1.48 -11.07 -3.01
N ASP A 108 1.18 -12.01 -2.11
CA ASP A 108 0.50 -13.24 -2.47
C ASP A 108 -0.88 -12.98 -3.05
N TYR A 109 -1.65 -12.08 -2.45
CA TYR A 109 -2.95 -11.67 -2.99
C TYR A 109 -2.81 -10.96 -4.33
N ALA A 110 -1.80 -10.11 -4.48
CA ALA A 110 -1.54 -9.44 -5.75
C ALA A 110 -1.24 -10.44 -6.88
N ASN A 111 -0.55 -11.53 -6.56
CA ASN A 111 -0.24 -12.58 -7.53
C ASN A 111 -1.47 -13.39 -7.94
N ARG A 112 -2.47 -13.45 -7.08
CA ARG A 112 -3.74 -14.16 -7.36
C ARG A 112 -4.78 -13.28 -8.05
N PHE A 113 -4.57 -12.01 -8.04
CA PHE A 113 -5.52 -10.98 -8.49
C PHE A 113 -5.83 -11.00 -10.00
#